data_61c65e341df2bd653c20643542d557da
#
_entry.id   61c65e341df2bd653c20643542d557da
#
_cell.length_a   1.000
_cell.length_b   1.000
_cell.length_c   1.000
_cell.angle_alpha   90.00
_cell.angle_beta   90.00
_cell.angle_gamma   90.00
#
_symmetry.space_group_name_H-M   'P 1'
#
loop_
_entity.id
_entity.type
_entity.pdbx_description
1 polymer ?
#
loop_
_entity_poly.entity_id
_entity_poly.type
_entity_poly.pdbx_seq_one_letter_code
_entity_poly.pdbx_strand_id
1 'polypeptide(L)'
;RCHEASTADNAASKMYAYDAGKAALEDFCRSRGWKVQISHSLHLGFYRITYMPDILAVRQDVGIVGGRILDRHNKITSGIYDEEGNRLYKGLHKEYSGGSTHRATLMQDCAAVDIRCMRLCEKMRPVFEEITGVPYIETGKMKLADVSGISCDEAGYGKLSMELGRAAREMGFLVVWDSRMTIKIN
;
A
#
# COMPACT_ATOMS: atom_id res chain seq x y z
N ARG A 1 -23.32 -33.68 -1.10
CA ARG A 1 -23.41 -34.26 -2.47
C ARG A 1 -23.11 -33.13 -3.43
N CYS A 2 -21.88 -33.11 -3.98
CA CYS A 2 -21.55 -32.22 -5.07
C CYS A 2 -22.22 -32.76 -6.33
N HIS A 3 -23.11 -31.97 -6.95
CA HIS A 3 -23.63 -32.27 -8.28
C HIS A 3 -22.58 -31.86 -9.32
N GLU A 4 -22.48 -32.56 -10.45
CA GLU A 4 -21.58 -32.25 -11.58
C GLU A 4 -21.70 -30.80 -12.11
N ALA A 5 -22.81 -30.12 -11.80
CA ALA A 5 -23.04 -28.71 -12.09
C ALA A 5 -22.62 -27.76 -10.94
N SER A 6 -22.00 -28.28 -9.87
CA SER A 6 -21.57 -27.43 -8.75
C SER A 6 -20.35 -26.61 -9.16
N THR A 7 -20.48 -25.30 -9.11
CA THR A 7 -19.35 -24.35 -9.34
C THR A 7 -18.27 -24.44 -8.25
N ALA A 8 -18.39 -25.36 -7.28
CA ALA A 8 -17.47 -25.46 -6.16
C ALA A 8 -16.06 -25.95 -6.57
N ASP A 9 -15.95 -26.81 -7.58
CA ASP A 9 -14.71 -27.51 -7.94
C ASP A 9 -14.05 -27.02 -9.24
N ASN A 10 -14.68 -26.10 -9.99
CA ASN A 10 -14.12 -25.63 -11.26
C ASN A 10 -13.95 -24.11 -11.27
N ALA A 11 -12.69 -23.65 -11.16
CA ALA A 11 -12.35 -22.23 -11.23
C ALA A 11 -12.77 -21.58 -12.56
N ALA A 12 -12.73 -22.32 -13.67
CA ALA A 12 -13.15 -21.82 -14.99
C ALA A 12 -14.66 -21.57 -15.06
N SER A 13 -15.49 -22.34 -14.37
CA SER A 13 -16.94 -22.14 -14.30
C SER A 13 -17.34 -20.91 -13.47
N LYS A 14 -16.38 -20.32 -12.73
CA LYS A 14 -16.57 -19.12 -11.93
C LYS A 14 -16.05 -17.85 -12.59
N MET A 15 -15.44 -17.92 -13.78
CA MET A 15 -14.87 -16.73 -14.44
C MET A 15 -15.88 -15.61 -14.58
N TYR A 16 -17.14 -15.91 -14.91
CA TYR A 16 -18.19 -14.91 -14.96
C TYR A 16 -18.39 -14.14 -13.64
N ALA A 17 -18.24 -14.84 -12.49
CA ALA A 17 -18.38 -14.20 -11.18
C ALA A 17 -17.18 -13.27 -10.87
N TYR A 18 -15.98 -13.66 -11.30
CA TYR A 18 -14.80 -12.81 -11.16
C TYR A 18 -14.88 -11.59 -12.10
N ASP A 19 -15.36 -11.77 -13.34
CA ASP A 19 -15.57 -10.66 -14.26
C ASP A 19 -16.68 -9.72 -13.77
N ALA A 20 -17.76 -10.23 -13.19
CA ALA A 20 -18.79 -9.44 -12.56
C ALA A 20 -18.25 -8.64 -11.36
N GLY A 21 -17.39 -9.24 -10.52
CA GLY A 21 -16.72 -8.55 -9.43
C GLY A 21 -15.79 -7.44 -9.92
N LYS A 22 -15.06 -7.66 -11.01
CA LYS A 22 -14.26 -6.62 -11.66
C LYS A 22 -15.12 -5.48 -12.15
N ALA A 23 -16.22 -5.77 -12.88
CA ALA A 23 -17.16 -4.79 -13.40
C ALA A 23 -17.77 -3.94 -12.25
N ALA A 24 -18.15 -4.57 -11.14
CA ALA A 24 -18.68 -3.86 -9.99
C ALA A 24 -17.64 -2.88 -9.38
N LEU A 25 -16.36 -3.26 -9.33
CA LEU A 25 -15.30 -2.34 -8.91
C LEU A 25 -15.08 -1.19 -9.90
N GLU A 26 -15.16 -1.46 -11.21
CA GLU A 26 -15.06 -0.43 -12.26
C GLU A 26 -16.21 0.59 -12.12
N ASP A 27 -17.44 0.12 -11.90
CA ASP A 27 -18.61 0.97 -11.70
C ASP A 27 -18.49 1.79 -10.41
N PHE A 28 -18.04 1.17 -9.33
CA PHE A 28 -17.76 1.88 -8.07
C PHE A 28 -16.72 2.99 -8.27
N CYS A 29 -15.59 2.70 -8.88
CA CYS A 29 -14.54 3.69 -9.12
C CYS A 29 -15.04 4.81 -10.04
N ARG A 30 -15.82 4.48 -11.06
CA ARG A 30 -16.45 5.46 -11.96
C ARG A 30 -17.43 6.37 -11.21
N SER A 31 -18.23 5.82 -10.31
CA SER A 31 -19.18 6.61 -9.50
C SER A 31 -18.48 7.61 -8.58
N ARG A 32 -17.22 7.33 -8.20
CA ARG A 32 -16.35 8.22 -7.42
C ARG A 32 -15.56 9.21 -8.28
N GLY A 33 -15.68 9.13 -9.61
CA GLY A 33 -14.88 9.95 -10.54
C GLY A 33 -13.39 9.54 -10.58
N TRP A 34 -13.04 8.34 -10.09
CA TRP A 34 -11.67 7.88 -10.07
C TRP A 34 -11.23 7.33 -11.41
N LYS A 35 -10.15 7.88 -11.95
CA LYS A 35 -9.51 7.36 -13.16
C LYS A 35 -8.61 6.19 -12.80
N VAL A 36 -9.07 4.97 -13.07
CA VAL A 36 -8.39 3.73 -12.70
C VAL A 36 -8.38 2.73 -13.85
N GLN A 37 -7.44 1.79 -13.77
CA GLN A 37 -7.45 0.53 -14.49
C GLN A 37 -7.56 -0.62 -13.49
N ILE A 38 -8.52 -1.54 -13.70
CA ILE A 38 -8.72 -2.70 -12.83
C ILE A 38 -8.34 -3.97 -13.60
N SER A 39 -7.54 -4.81 -12.96
CA SER A 39 -7.14 -6.11 -13.50
C SER A 39 -7.28 -7.19 -12.43
N HIS A 40 -7.43 -8.45 -12.88
CA HIS A 40 -7.29 -9.58 -11.97
C HIS A 40 -5.86 -9.62 -11.42
N SER A 41 -5.71 -10.06 -10.18
CA SER A 41 -4.41 -10.38 -9.61
C SER A 41 -3.97 -11.78 -10.05
N LEU A 42 -2.81 -12.25 -9.56
CA LEU A 42 -2.37 -13.64 -9.75
C LEU A 42 -3.32 -14.66 -9.11
N HIS A 43 -4.10 -14.23 -8.12
CA HIS A 43 -5.05 -15.06 -7.40
C HIS A 43 -6.46 -14.64 -7.79
N LEU A 44 -7.26 -15.58 -8.29
CA LEU A 44 -8.63 -15.34 -8.70
C LEU A 44 -9.49 -14.85 -7.52
N GLY A 45 -10.36 -13.88 -7.79
CA GLY A 45 -11.18 -13.23 -6.75
C GLY A 45 -10.51 -12.03 -6.08
N PHE A 46 -9.23 -11.76 -6.39
CA PHE A 46 -8.52 -10.56 -5.95
C PHE A 46 -8.24 -9.67 -7.16
N TYR A 47 -8.43 -8.36 -6.97
CA TYR A 47 -8.30 -7.38 -8.04
C TYR A 47 -7.19 -6.39 -7.72
N ARG A 48 -6.60 -5.86 -8.78
CA ARG A 48 -5.62 -4.78 -8.69
C ARG A 48 -6.21 -3.52 -9.26
N ILE A 49 -6.22 -2.47 -8.46
CA ILE A 49 -6.60 -1.12 -8.89
C ILE A 49 -5.32 -0.34 -9.16
N THR A 50 -5.18 0.19 -10.36
CA THR A 50 -4.09 1.08 -10.76
C THR A 50 -4.68 2.46 -11.01
N TYR A 51 -4.30 3.44 -10.19
CA TYR A 51 -4.76 4.83 -10.30
C TYR A 51 -3.94 5.59 -11.35
N MET A 52 -4.57 6.46 -12.14
CA MET A 52 -3.94 7.18 -13.25
C MET A 52 -4.10 8.69 -13.11
N PRO A 53 -3.00 9.49 -12.95
CA PRO A 53 -1.60 9.06 -13.03
C PRO A 53 -1.10 8.28 -11.83
N ASP A 54 -1.60 8.54 -10.62
CA ASP A 54 -1.28 7.80 -9.40
C ASP A 54 -2.37 8.02 -8.32
N ILE A 55 -2.27 7.30 -7.21
CA ILE A 55 -3.28 7.30 -6.16
C ILE A 55 -3.44 8.67 -5.49
N LEU A 56 -2.35 9.41 -5.22
CA LEU A 56 -2.42 10.72 -4.56
C LEU A 56 -3.06 11.79 -5.46
N ALA A 57 -2.94 11.63 -6.80
CA ALA A 57 -3.57 12.51 -7.76
C ALA A 57 -5.08 12.24 -7.92
N VAL A 58 -5.50 10.99 -7.70
CA VAL A 58 -6.88 10.54 -7.94
C VAL A 58 -7.72 10.55 -6.66
N ARG A 59 -7.13 10.15 -5.53
CA ARG A 59 -7.82 9.99 -4.25
C ARG A 59 -7.46 11.12 -3.28
N GLN A 60 -8.41 12.05 -3.10
CA GLN A 60 -8.25 13.19 -2.20
C GLN A 60 -8.31 12.80 -0.70
N ASP A 61 -8.77 11.60 -0.40
CA ASP A 61 -8.86 11.02 0.94
C ASP A 61 -7.60 10.25 1.35
N VAL A 62 -6.58 10.13 0.47
CA VAL A 62 -5.29 9.51 0.77
C VAL A 62 -4.25 10.58 1.07
N GLY A 63 -3.71 10.57 2.28
CA GLY A 63 -2.65 11.48 2.72
C GLY A 63 -1.26 10.94 2.49
N ILE A 64 -1.09 9.65 2.71
CA ILE A 64 0.19 8.95 2.65
C ILE A 64 0.04 7.68 1.82
N VAL A 65 0.97 7.42 0.92
CA VAL A 65 1.14 6.13 0.28
C VAL A 65 2.58 5.66 0.48
N GLY A 66 2.75 4.43 0.93
CA GLY A 66 4.07 3.85 1.14
C GLY A 66 4.19 2.44 0.59
N GLY A 67 5.40 1.94 0.63
CA GLY A 67 5.75 0.65 0.08
C GLY A 67 6.55 -0.21 1.04
N ARG A 68 7.22 -1.20 0.49
CA ARG A 68 8.05 -2.12 1.26
C ARG A 68 9.53 -1.86 1.05
N ILE A 69 10.27 -2.12 2.11
CA ILE A 69 11.73 -2.04 2.15
C ILE A 69 12.26 -3.48 2.18
N LEU A 70 13.14 -3.80 1.26
CA LEU A 70 13.72 -5.13 1.11
C LEU A 70 15.21 -5.12 1.45
N ASP A 71 15.68 -6.22 1.99
CA ASP A 71 17.10 -6.54 2.08
C ASP A 71 17.67 -7.08 0.75
N ARG A 72 18.96 -7.40 0.76
CA ARG A 72 19.65 -8.01 -0.40
C ARG A 72 19.07 -9.35 -0.83
N HIS A 73 18.39 -10.08 0.05
CA HIS A 73 17.76 -11.37 -0.20
C HIS A 73 16.28 -11.27 -0.60
N ASN A 74 15.79 -10.05 -0.91
CA ASN A 74 14.39 -9.76 -1.20
C ASN A 74 13.41 -10.09 -0.06
N LYS A 75 13.87 -10.08 1.18
CA LYS A 75 13.01 -10.18 2.36
C LYS A 75 12.56 -8.80 2.80
N ILE A 76 11.32 -8.69 3.22
CA ILE A 76 10.75 -7.46 3.77
C ILE A 76 11.39 -7.17 5.11
N THR A 77 12.02 -6.02 5.26
CA THR A 77 12.61 -5.54 6.52
C THR A 77 11.68 -4.57 7.23
N SER A 78 10.93 -3.78 6.45
CA SER A 78 9.96 -2.80 6.92
C SER A 78 9.00 -2.40 5.81
N GLY A 79 8.03 -1.55 6.11
CA GLY A 79 7.13 -0.96 5.11
C GLY A 79 5.75 -0.62 5.65
N ILE A 80 5.10 -1.53 6.34
CA ILE A 80 3.75 -1.36 6.88
C ILE A 80 3.76 -1.64 8.39
N TYR A 81 3.00 -0.83 9.14
CA TYR A 81 2.84 -0.96 10.58
C TYR A 81 1.35 -1.15 10.93
N ASP A 82 1.09 -1.98 11.97
CA ASP A 82 -0.21 -2.07 12.62
C ASP A 82 -0.40 -0.94 13.66
N GLU A 83 -1.53 -0.95 14.37
CA GLU A 83 -1.86 0.07 15.37
C GLU A 83 -0.93 0.03 16.60
N GLU A 84 -0.32 -1.10 16.88
CA GLU A 84 0.65 -1.30 17.97
C GLU A 84 2.08 -0.93 17.55
N GLY A 85 2.31 -0.58 16.27
CA GLY A 85 3.61 -0.24 15.72
C GLY A 85 4.47 -1.45 15.35
N ASN A 86 3.88 -2.65 15.23
CA ASN A 86 4.59 -3.82 14.74
C ASN A 86 4.74 -3.76 13.22
N ARG A 87 5.91 -4.18 12.73
CA ARG A 87 6.18 -4.29 11.29
C ARG A 87 5.53 -5.55 10.73
N LEU A 88 4.42 -5.36 10.03
CA LEU A 88 3.75 -6.47 9.34
C LEU A 88 4.63 -7.02 8.21
N TYR A 89 4.53 -8.32 7.98
CA TYR A 89 5.25 -9.04 6.92
C TYR A 89 6.77 -9.03 7.01
N LYS A 90 7.37 -8.52 8.08
CA LYS A 90 8.82 -8.53 8.28
C LYS A 90 9.38 -9.96 8.22
N GLY A 91 10.47 -10.14 7.46
CA GLY A 91 11.14 -11.43 7.26
C GLY A 91 10.57 -12.27 6.11
N LEU A 92 9.38 -11.94 5.57
CA LEU A 92 8.80 -12.65 4.45
C LEU A 92 9.49 -12.26 3.13
N HIS A 93 9.66 -13.23 2.23
CA HIS A 93 10.12 -12.94 0.88
C HIS A 93 9.08 -12.11 0.12
N LYS A 94 9.52 -11.19 -0.73
CA LYS A 94 8.65 -10.25 -1.46
C LYS A 94 7.54 -10.91 -2.30
N GLU A 95 7.73 -12.17 -2.68
CA GLU A 95 6.77 -12.94 -3.46
C GLU A 95 5.76 -13.71 -2.61
N TYR A 96 5.96 -13.75 -1.30
CA TYR A 96 5.03 -14.39 -0.40
C TYR A 96 3.73 -13.59 -0.29
N SER A 97 2.62 -14.26 -0.53
CA SER A 97 1.31 -13.60 -0.62
C SER A 97 0.66 -13.26 0.73
N GLY A 98 1.16 -13.81 1.84
CA GLY A 98 0.56 -13.62 3.16
C GLY A 98 -0.55 -14.63 3.49
N GLY A 99 -0.46 -15.84 2.94
CA GLY A 99 -1.45 -16.91 3.14
C GLY A 99 -2.68 -16.78 2.22
N SER A 100 -3.79 -17.40 2.63
CA SER A 100 -5.02 -17.48 1.81
C SER A 100 -5.68 -16.14 1.52
N THR A 101 -5.43 -15.12 2.33
CA THR A 101 -5.98 -13.76 2.12
C THR A 101 -5.12 -12.89 1.21
N HIS A 102 -3.94 -13.33 0.84
CA HIS A 102 -2.98 -12.65 -0.04
C HIS A 102 -2.63 -11.19 0.36
N ARG A 103 -2.82 -10.82 1.63
CA ARG A 103 -2.71 -9.45 2.12
C ARG A 103 -1.32 -8.83 1.91
N ALA A 104 -0.24 -9.63 1.92
CA ALA A 104 1.11 -9.14 1.69
C ALA A 104 1.38 -8.70 0.23
N THR A 105 0.44 -8.89 -0.68
CA THR A 105 0.54 -8.47 -2.10
C THR A 105 -0.54 -7.49 -2.53
N LEU A 106 -1.50 -7.20 -1.66
CA LEU A 106 -2.60 -6.28 -1.94
C LEU A 106 -2.28 -4.88 -1.45
N MET A 107 -2.85 -3.88 -2.12
CA MET A 107 -2.94 -2.53 -1.58
C MET A 107 -3.91 -2.52 -0.41
N GLN A 108 -3.57 -1.88 0.70
CA GLN A 108 -4.40 -1.87 1.89
C GLN A 108 -4.21 -0.59 2.71
N ASP A 109 -5.23 -0.23 3.47
CA ASP A 109 -5.16 0.77 4.51
C ASP A 109 -4.40 0.23 5.73
N CYS A 110 -3.66 1.10 6.44
CA CYS A 110 -2.83 0.71 7.57
C CYS A 110 -2.62 1.86 8.55
N ALA A 111 -2.06 1.53 9.72
CA ALA A 111 -1.75 2.52 10.73
C ALA A 111 -0.66 3.49 10.29
N ALA A 112 0.41 2.96 9.72
CA ALA A 112 1.50 3.76 9.18
C ALA A 112 2.27 2.98 8.11
N VAL A 113 3.03 3.72 7.31
CA VAL A 113 4.05 3.20 6.39
C VAL A 113 5.42 3.76 6.74
N ASP A 114 6.46 3.02 6.40
CA ASP A 114 7.84 3.43 6.69
C ASP A 114 8.22 4.69 5.91
N ILE A 115 8.66 5.73 6.63
CA ILE A 115 8.98 7.04 6.05
C ILE A 115 10.05 6.97 4.96
N ARG A 116 10.88 5.95 4.96
CA ARG A 116 11.93 5.74 3.94
C ARG A 116 11.40 5.28 2.59
N CYS A 117 10.15 4.79 2.55
CA CYS A 117 9.52 4.35 1.31
C CYS A 117 8.10 4.88 1.21
N MET A 118 7.93 6.20 1.19
CA MET A 118 6.61 6.82 1.12
C MET A 118 6.56 8.05 0.23
N ARG A 119 5.34 8.44 -0.10
CA ARG A 119 4.96 9.69 -0.76
C ARG A 119 3.81 10.34 0.00
N LEU A 120 3.72 11.65 -0.06
CA LEU A 120 2.72 12.44 0.64
C LEU A 120 1.87 13.27 -0.33
N CYS A 121 0.59 13.46 0.01
CA CYS A 121 -0.19 14.53 -0.59
C CYS A 121 0.33 15.90 -0.12
N GLU A 122 -0.03 16.96 -0.84
CA GLU A 122 0.46 18.32 -0.53
C GLU A 122 0.16 18.75 0.91
N LYS A 123 -1.01 18.40 1.43
CA LYS A 123 -1.43 18.78 2.80
C LYS A 123 -0.61 18.10 3.90
N MET A 124 -0.01 16.96 3.61
CA MET A 124 0.83 16.23 4.57
C MET A 124 2.30 16.69 4.58
N ARG A 125 2.75 17.45 3.59
CA ARG A 125 4.15 17.92 3.51
C ARG A 125 4.57 18.78 4.69
N PRO A 126 3.81 19.82 5.11
CA PRO A 126 4.16 20.59 6.31
C PRO A 126 4.19 19.75 7.59
N VAL A 127 3.29 18.77 7.71
CA VAL A 127 3.24 17.87 8.87
C VAL A 127 4.49 16.98 8.92
N PHE A 128 4.95 16.50 7.76
CA PHE A 128 6.20 15.78 7.67
C PHE A 128 7.39 16.62 8.13
N GLU A 129 7.48 17.88 7.69
CA GLU A 129 8.56 18.80 8.07
C GLU A 129 8.55 19.09 9.57
N GLU A 130 7.35 19.28 10.17
CA GLU A 130 7.17 19.49 11.60
C GLU A 130 7.65 18.27 12.42
N ILE A 131 7.23 17.06 12.02
CA ILE A 131 7.54 15.82 12.74
C ILE A 131 9.01 15.41 12.58
N THR A 132 9.57 15.58 11.38
CA THR A 132 10.91 15.07 11.07
C THR A 132 12.01 16.10 11.24
N GLY A 133 11.68 17.39 11.22
CA GLY A 133 12.64 18.50 11.25
C GLY A 133 13.40 18.70 9.92
N VAL A 134 13.03 17.98 8.84
CA VAL A 134 13.64 18.14 7.53
C VAL A 134 12.62 18.51 6.46
N PRO A 135 12.98 19.30 5.43
CA PRO A 135 12.04 19.70 4.39
C PRO A 135 11.59 18.49 3.56
N TYR A 136 10.33 18.50 3.12
CA TYR A 136 9.83 17.46 2.21
C TYR A 136 10.36 17.68 0.79
N ILE A 137 11.23 16.80 0.35
CA ILE A 137 11.79 16.78 -1.00
C ILE A 137 11.50 15.43 -1.64
N GLU A 138 11.03 15.42 -2.88
CA GLU A 138 10.78 14.19 -3.63
C GLU A 138 12.03 13.75 -4.37
N THR A 139 12.41 12.48 -4.23
CA THR A 139 13.60 11.92 -4.87
C THR A 139 13.30 10.67 -5.70
N GLY A 140 14.16 10.45 -6.70
CA GLY A 140 14.13 9.27 -7.55
C GLY A 140 12.89 9.18 -8.46
N LYS A 141 12.83 8.11 -9.25
CA LYS A 141 11.73 7.87 -10.22
C LYS A 141 10.36 7.67 -9.55
N MET A 142 10.35 7.17 -8.33
CA MET A 142 9.13 6.95 -7.56
C MET A 142 8.67 8.19 -6.79
N LYS A 143 9.43 9.28 -6.82
CA LYS A 143 9.14 10.53 -6.10
C LYS A 143 8.93 10.29 -4.60
N LEU A 144 9.80 9.50 -3.99
CA LEU A 144 9.77 9.22 -2.55
C LEU A 144 10.26 10.43 -1.75
N ALA A 145 9.80 10.52 -0.50
CA ALA A 145 10.33 11.48 0.46
C ALA A 145 11.84 11.26 0.66
N ASP A 146 12.61 12.34 0.61
CA ASP A 146 14.02 12.31 0.98
C ASP A 146 14.14 12.31 2.50
N VAL A 147 14.70 11.26 3.04
CA VAL A 147 14.94 11.09 4.48
C VAL A 147 16.43 11.08 4.82
N SER A 148 17.30 11.45 3.88
CA SER A 148 18.76 11.44 4.07
C SER A 148 19.24 12.38 5.17
N GLY A 149 18.48 13.44 5.45
CA GLY A 149 18.73 14.37 6.56
C GLY A 149 18.28 13.86 7.94
N ILE A 150 17.59 12.72 8.01
CA ILE A 150 17.09 12.15 9.27
C ILE A 150 18.13 11.18 9.82
N SER A 151 18.71 11.51 10.98
CA SER A 151 19.68 10.65 11.66
C SER A 151 19.01 9.95 12.85
N CYS A 152 18.55 8.71 12.65
CA CYS A 152 18.01 7.87 13.71
C CYS A 152 18.25 6.39 13.39
N ASP A 153 18.01 5.54 14.39
CA ASP A 153 18.04 4.09 14.22
C ASP A 153 16.72 3.54 13.66
N GLU A 154 16.65 2.23 13.50
CA GLU A 154 15.45 1.53 13.02
C GLU A 154 14.21 1.75 13.91
N ALA A 155 14.38 1.92 15.21
CA ALA A 155 13.28 2.22 16.12
C ALA A 155 12.81 3.67 15.95
N GLY A 156 13.73 4.60 15.72
CA GLY A 156 13.45 5.99 15.41
C GLY A 156 12.64 6.15 14.13
N TYR A 157 13.01 5.46 13.05
CA TYR A 157 12.21 5.44 11.82
C TYR A 157 10.80 4.91 12.06
N GLY A 158 10.65 3.85 12.86
CA GLY A 158 9.33 3.32 13.24
C GLY A 158 8.49 4.34 14.01
N LYS A 159 9.09 5.03 14.99
CA LYS A 159 8.42 6.07 15.77
C LYS A 159 7.93 7.23 14.89
N LEU A 160 8.79 7.76 14.04
CA LEU A 160 8.44 8.84 13.10
C LEU A 160 7.33 8.39 12.13
N SER A 161 7.40 7.15 11.62
CA SER A 161 6.38 6.57 10.75
C SER A 161 5.01 6.52 11.43
N MET A 162 4.96 6.04 12.68
CA MET A 162 3.72 5.94 13.46
C MET A 162 3.15 7.32 13.81
N GLU A 163 4.00 8.27 14.13
CA GLU A 163 3.59 9.65 14.43
C GLU A 163 2.97 10.31 13.20
N LEU A 164 3.62 10.18 12.04
CA LEU A 164 3.10 10.71 10.78
C LEU A 164 1.79 10.03 10.35
N GLY A 165 1.69 8.70 10.50
CA GLY A 165 0.47 7.95 10.23
C GLY A 165 -0.70 8.39 11.11
N ARG A 166 -0.44 8.64 12.41
CA ARG A 166 -1.44 9.17 13.34
C ARG A 166 -1.90 10.56 12.91
N ALA A 167 -0.97 11.47 12.65
CA ALA A 167 -1.29 12.83 12.21
C ALA A 167 -2.14 12.83 10.92
N ALA A 168 -1.83 11.97 9.96
CA ALA A 168 -2.63 11.82 8.75
C ALA A 168 -4.08 11.42 9.06
N ARG A 169 -4.28 10.45 9.93
CA ARG A 169 -5.63 9.98 10.32
C ARG A 169 -6.40 11.02 11.13
N GLU A 170 -5.74 11.75 12.01
CA GLU A 170 -6.34 12.89 12.75
C GLU A 170 -6.80 14.01 11.80
N MET A 171 -6.12 14.19 10.67
CA MET A 171 -6.54 15.08 9.60
C MET A 171 -7.62 14.47 8.67
N GLY A 172 -8.07 13.26 8.92
CA GLY A 172 -9.09 12.55 8.13
C GLY A 172 -8.57 11.86 6.87
N PHE A 173 -7.26 11.67 6.73
CA PHE A 173 -6.66 10.96 5.62
C PHE A 173 -6.45 9.48 5.90
N LEU A 174 -6.51 8.68 4.83
CA LEU A 174 -6.06 7.29 4.81
C LEU A 174 -4.54 7.24 4.64
N VAL A 175 -3.94 6.22 5.26
CA VAL A 175 -2.57 5.80 5.05
C VAL A 175 -2.59 4.49 4.27
N VAL A 176 -2.10 4.50 3.05
CA VAL A 176 -2.19 3.36 2.13
C VAL A 176 -0.82 2.72 1.92
N TRP A 177 -0.76 1.41 2.10
CA TRP A 177 0.39 0.62 1.70
C TRP A 177 0.18 -0.03 0.34
N ASP A 178 1.10 0.19 -0.61
CA ASP A 178 1.15 -0.47 -1.92
C ASP A 178 2.38 -1.38 -2.00
N SER A 179 2.16 -2.67 -2.00
CA SER A 179 3.23 -3.69 -2.09
C SER A 179 4.10 -3.59 -3.35
N ARG A 180 3.67 -2.83 -4.37
CA ARG A 180 4.44 -2.59 -5.61
C ARG A 180 5.49 -1.50 -5.44
N MET A 181 5.25 -0.53 -4.56
CA MET A 181 6.29 0.42 -4.17
C MET A 181 7.36 -0.34 -3.40
N THR A 182 8.56 -0.38 -3.93
CA THR A 182 9.62 -1.20 -3.33
C THR A 182 10.96 -0.51 -3.46
N ILE A 183 11.67 -0.38 -2.34
CA ILE A 183 13.09 -0.01 -2.33
C ILE A 183 13.92 -1.15 -1.75
N LYS A 184 15.21 -1.14 -2.06
CA LYS A 184 16.21 -2.01 -1.45
C LYS A 184 17.19 -1.17 -0.65
N ILE A 185 17.46 -1.62 0.57
CA ILE A 185 18.56 -1.11 1.39
C ILE A 185 19.60 -2.23 1.55
N ASN A 186 20.86 -1.83 1.39
CA ASN A 186 22.01 -2.74 1.53
C ASN A 186 22.35 -2.95 3.01
#